data_ee51de35b18fc1ebbde30811bc6c702e
#
_entry.id   ee51de35b18fc1ebbde30811bc6c702e
#
_cell.length_a   1.000
_cell.length_b   1.000
_cell.length_c   1.000
_cell.angle_alpha   90.00
_cell.angle_beta   90.00
_cell.angle_gamma   90.00
#
_symmetry.space_group_name_H-M   'P 1'
#
loop_
_entity.id
_entity.type
_entity.pdbx_description
1 polymer ?
#
loop_
_entity_poly.entity_id
_entity_poly.type
_entity_poly.pdbx_seq_one_letter_code
_entity_poly.pdbx_strand_id
1 'polypeptide(L)'
;LPGCEYPQAIGALFAEYTDMLVREDPAFASYLELQHYDQEVAHLEQKYGPPGGVLYLARADGQDAGCIGLRRLDERRCEMKRLYVRPAFQGHGIAHTLVETILADARALGYRQMFLDTLPFLDTAIAMYRRFGFIDIPRYNDSPLDNTVYLRLDL
;
A
#
# COMPACT_ATOMS: atom_id res chain seq x y z
N LEU A 1 -8.00 -8.36 9.32
CA LEU A 1 -8.10 -7.69 10.62
C LEU A 1 -7.92 -6.18 10.45
N PRO A 2 -8.67 -5.37 11.18
CA PRO A 2 -8.48 -3.92 11.15
C PRO A 2 -7.09 -3.53 11.66
N GLY A 3 -6.23 -3.03 10.78
CA GLY A 3 -4.82 -2.79 11.08
C GLY A 3 -4.59 -1.74 12.17
N CYS A 4 -5.45 -0.71 12.25
CA CYS A 4 -5.31 0.33 13.28
C CYS A 4 -5.47 -0.21 14.70
N GLU A 5 -6.09 -1.36 14.87
CA GLU A 5 -6.21 -2.04 16.17
C GLU A 5 -4.95 -2.86 16.54
N TYR A 6 -4.02 -3.02 15.59
CA TYR A 6 -2.79 -3.80 15.77
C TYR A 6 -1.56 -2.97 15.41
N PRO A 7 -1.33 -1.83 16.07
CA PRO A 7 -0.27 -0.89 15.64
C PRO A 7 1.13 -1.47 15.72
N GLN A 8 1.41 -2.36 16.64
CA GLN A 8 2.73 -2.98 16.76
C GLN A 8 3.00 -3.95 15.59
N ALA A 9 2.02 -4.78 15.25
CA ALA A 9 2.13 -5.71 14.11
C ALA A 9 2.27 -4.93 12.80
N ILE A 10 1.46 -3.92 12.59
CA ILE A 10 1.55 -3.06 11.41
C ILE A 10 2.89 -2.33 11.36
N GLY A 11 3.37 -1.80 12.47
CA GLY A 11 4.68 -1.13 12.54
C GLY A 11 5.82 -2.05 12.14
N ALA A 12 5.79 -3.30 12.58
CA ALA A 12 6.79 -4.30 12.21
C ALA A 12 6.75 -4.61 10.70
N LEU A 13 5.56 -4.79 10.14
CA LEU A 13 5.40 -5.06 8.70
C LEU A 13 5.82 -3.85 7.85
N PHE A 14 5.47 -2.65 8.26
CA PHE A 14 5.89 -1.42 7.58
C PHE A 14 7.41 -1.28 7.60
N ALA A 15 8.05 -1.57 8.74
CA ALA A 15 9.50 -1.50 8.85
C ALA A 15 10.18 -2.51 7.91
N GLU A 16 9.69 -3.75 7.85
CA GLU A 16 10.21 -4.77 6.93
C GLU A 16 10.06 -4.34 5.48
N TYR A 17 8.91 -3.78 5.11
CA TYR A 17 8.63 -3.32 3.76
C TYR A 17 9.55 -2.16 3.37
N THR A 18 9.64 -1.13 4.21
CA THR A 18 10.48 0.05 3.93
C THR A 18 11.95 -0.28 3.92
N ASP A 19 12.41 -1.17 4.81
CA ASP A 19 13.81 -1.64 4.81
C ASP A 19 14.15 -2.36 3.50
N MET A 20 13.25 -3.18 3.00
CA MET A 20 13.41 -3.85 1.70
C MET A 20 13.54 -2.82 0.57
N LEU A 21 12.65 -1.83 0.52
CA LEU A 21 12.66 -0.79 -0.52
C LEU A 21 13.94 0.05 -0.48
N VAL A 22 14.38 0.42 0.71
CA VAL A 22 15.61 1.22 0.89
C VAL A 22 16.86 0.41 0.51
N ARG A 23 16.88 -0.89 0.77
CA ARG A 23 17.99 -1.75 0.35
C ARG A 23 18.10 -1.85 -1.17
N GLU A 24 16.97 -1.94 -1.86
CA GLU A 24 16.94 -2.03 -3.33
C GLU A 24 17.18 -0.67 -3.99
N ASP A 25 16.70 0.41 -3.35
CA ASP A 25 16.88 1.77 -3.85
C ASP A 25 17.10 2.73 -2.67
N PRO A 26 18.37 3.03 -2.31
CA PRO A 26 18.68 3.89 -1.17
C PRO A 26 18.04 5.28 -1.24
N ALA A 27 17.75 5.80 -2.44
CA ALA A 27 17.08 7.09 -2.60
C ALA A 27 15.65 7.07 -2.04
N PHE A 28 15.06 5.90 -1.83
CA PHE A 28 13.72 5.77 -1.24
C PHE A 28 13.65 6.32 0.19
N ALA A 29 14.77 6.36 0.91
CA ALA A 29 14.81 6.94 2.25
C ALA A 29 14.35 8.40 2.24
N SER A 30 14.77 9.20 1.25
CA SER A 30 14.33 10.59 1.10
C SER A 30 12.83 10.70 0.81
N TYR A 31 12.28 9.75 0.05
CA TYR A 31 10.85 9.72 -0.23
C TYR A 31 10.04 9.42 1.03
N LEU A 32 10.52 8.53 1.90
CA LEU A 32 9.89 8.26 3.18
C LEU A 32 9.84 9.50 4.07
N GLU A 33 10.92 10.28 4.11
CA GLU A 33 10.95 11.56 4.84
C GLU A 33 9.90 12.53 4.28
N LEU A 34 9.82 12.63 2.95
CA LEU A 34 8.82 13.49 2.30
C LEU A 34 7.38 13.06 2.61
N GLN A 35 7.15 11.75 2.79
CA GLN A 35 5.84 11.21 3.17
C GLN A 35 5.54 11.36 4.66
N HIS A 36 6.46 11.86 5.47
CA HIS A 36 6.32 11.91 6.92
C HIS A 36 6.08 10.52 7.53
N TYR A 37 6.88 9.55 7.12
CA TYR A 37 6.72 8.14 7.47
C TYR A 37 6.68 7.90 8.98
N ASP A 38 7.54 8.58 9.76
CA ASP A 38 7.56 8.40 11.21
C ASP A 38 6.24 8.80 11.86
N GLN A 39 5.60 9.87 11.36
CA GLN A 39 4.28 10.30 11.83
C GLN A 39 3.20 9.31 11.40
N GLU A 40 3.30 8.76 10.20
CA GLU A 40 2.37 7.73 9.72
C GLU A 40 2.35 6.53 10.66
N VAL A 41 3.52 6.00 11.02
CA VAL A 41 3.63 4.83 11.90
C VAL A 41 3.13 5.15 13.31
N ALA A 42 3.39 6.36 13.81
CA ALA A 42 2.95 6.78 15.14
C ALA A 42 1.43 7.02 15.22
N HIS A 43 0.79 7.38 14.10
CA HIS A 43 -0.62 7.78 14.05
C HIS A 43 -1.33 7.18 12.83
N LEU A 44 -1.44 5.85 12.79
CA LEU A 44 -2.01 5.11 11.65
C LEU A 44 -3.41 5.58 11.29
N GLU A 45 -4.24 5.89 12.28
CA GLU A 45 -5.63 6.29 12.08
C GLU A 45 -5.77 7.64 11.37
N GLN A 46 -4.77 8.51 11.42
CA GLN A 46 -4.83 9.80 10.72
C GLN A 46 -4.80 9.61 9.21
N LYS A 47 -4.07 8.60 8.72
CA LYS A 47 -3.93 8.33 7.30
C LYS A 47 -4.87 7.24 6.80
N TYR A 48 -5.07 6.19 7.60
CA TYR A 48 -5.78 4.99 7.20
C TYR A 48 -7.08 4.75 7.98
N GLY A 49 -7.43 5.64 8.90
CA GLY A 49 -8.64 5.50 9.69
C GLY A 49 -9.90 5.95 8.96
N PRO A 50 -11.07 5.57 9.51
CA PRO A 50 -12.34 6.02 8.96
C PRO A 50 -12.47 7.56 9.02
N PRO A 51 -13.32 8.17 8.20
CA PRO A 51 -14.25 7.49 7.29
C PRO A 51 -13.65 7.17 5.91
N GLY A 52 -12.54 7.77 5.53
CA GLY A 52 -12.04 7.70 4.17
C GLY A 52 -10.91 6.69 3.93
N GLY A 53 -10.30 6.15 4.99
CA GLY A 53 -9.19 5.22 4.90
C GLY A 53 -9.53 3.83 5.42
N VAL A 54 -8.69 2.87 5.08
CA VAL A 54 -8.77 1.49 5.55
C VAL A 54 -7.36 0.95 5.71
N LEU A 55 -7.15 0.10 6.70
CA LEU A 55 -5.88 -0.58 6.91
C LEU A 55 -6.17 -2.01 7.35
N TYR A 56 -5.57 -2.99 6.68
CA TYR A 56 -5.73 -4.39 7.01
C TYR A 56 -4.42 -5.05 7.43
N LEU A 57 -4.53 -5.89 8.45
CA LEU A 57 -3.51 -6.86 8.84
C LEU A 57 -3.98 -8.24 8.37
N ALA A 58 -3.17 -8.93 7.57
CA ALA A 58 -3.43 -10.30 7.17
C ALA A 58 -2.69 -11.27 8.09
N ARG A 59 -3.37 -12.30 8.55
CA ARG A 59 -2.79 -13.38 9.31
C ARG A 59 -2.99 -14.71 8.61
N ALA A 60 -1.96 -15.57 8.71
CA ALA A 60 -1.99 -16.93 8.20
C ALA A 60 -1.41 -17.84 9.27
N ASP A 61 -2.14 -18.89 9.62
CA ASP A 61 -1.72 -19.87 10.66
C ASP A 61 -1.36 -19.19 12.00
N GLY A 62 -2.11 -18.14 12.37
CA GLY A 62 -1.88 -17.41 13.61
C GLY A 62 -0.70 -16.45 13.60
N GLN A 63 -0.05 -16.25 12.44
CA GLN A 63 1.11 -15.37 12.30
C GLN A 63 0.77 -14.17 11.42
N ASP A 64 1.40 -13.03 11.72
CA ASP A 64 1.26 -11.83 10.92
C ASP A 64 1.94 -12.06 9.56
N ALA A 65 1.17 -12.01 8.48
CA ALA A 65 1.62 -12.37 7.15
C ALA A 65 1.80 -11.18 6.21
N GLY A 66 0.99 -10.13 6.36
CA GLY A 66 1.04 -9.00 5.45
C GLY A 66 0.09 -7.88 5.84
N CYS A 67 0.11 -6.83 5.04
CA CYS A 67 -0.73 -5.65 5.26
C CYS A 67 -1.05 -4.94 3.94
N ILE A 68 -2.05 -4.07 3.99
CA ILE A 68 -2.41 -3.15 2.91
C ILE A 68 -3.15 -1.95 3.49
N GLY A 69 -2.91 -0.78 2.93
CA GLY A 69 -3.59 0.44 3.31
C GLY A 69 -4.28 1.13 2.16
N LEU A 70 -5.34 1.86 2.48
CA LEU A 70 -6.07 2.74 1.58
C LEU A 70 -6.17 4.10 2.25
N ARG A 71 -5.71 5.14 1.56
CA ARG A 71 -5.88 6.50 2.05
C ARG A 71 -6.69 7.34 1.08
N ARG A 72 -7.40 8.32 1.61
CA ARG A 72 -8.13 9.28 0.81
C ARG A 72 -7.17 10.31 0.21
N LEU A 73 -7.32 10.60 -1.10
CA LEU A 73 -6.68 11.73 -1.75
C LEU A 73 -7.65 12.92 -1.85
N ASP A 74 -8.88 12.65 -2.28
CA ASP A 74 -9.99 13.60 -2.30
C ASP A 74 -11.32 12.83 -2.30
N GLU A 75 -12.43 13.51 -2.58
CA GLU A 75 -13.76 12.88 -2.52
C GLU A 75 -13.94 11.70 -3.48
N ARG A 76 -13.20 11.66 -4.58
CA ARG A 76 -13.35 10.66 -5.64
C ARG A 76 -12.13 9.78 -5.84
N ARG A 77 -10.99 10.18 -5.29
CA ARG A 77 -9.72 9.50 -5.49
C ARG A 77 -9.14 8.99 -4.19
N CYS A 78 -8.62 7.78 -4.26
CA CYS A 78 -7.91 7.15 -3.15
C CYS A 78 -6.58 6.60 -3.63
N GLU A 79 -5.75 6.19 -2.68
CA GLU A 79 -4.42 5.64 -2.97
C GLU A 79 -4.22 4.36 -2.19
N MET A 80 -3.79 3.29 -2.88
CA MET A 80 -3.33 2.06 -2.25
C MET A 80 -1.91 2.26 -1.76
N LYS A 81 -1.64 1.88 -0.52
CA LYS A 81 -0.32 2.04 0.10
C LYS A 81 0.06 0.82 0.92
N ARG A 82 1.36 0.60 1.02
CA ARG A 82 1.94 -0.36 1.97
C ARG A 82 1.46 -1.80 1.77
N LEU A 83 1.22 -2.21 0.53
CA LEU A 83 1.00 -3.62 0.25
C LEU A 83 2.30 -4.39 0.46
N TYR A 84 2.30 -5.28 1.44
CA TYR A 84 3.44 -6.11 1.77
C TYR A 84 2.98 -7.48 2.26
N VAL A 85 3.62 -8.51 1.76
CA VAL A 85 3.46 -9.89 2.25
C VAL A 85 4.84 -10.42 2.60
N ARG A 86 5.01 -10.92 3.82
CA ARG A 86 6.29 -11.49 4.26
C ARG A 86 6.72 -12.63 3.33
N PRO A 87 8.03 -12.77 3.04
CA PRO A 87 8.52 -13.79 2.10
C PRO A 87 8.03 -15.21 2.40
N ALA A 88 7.93 -15.57 3.69
CA ALA A 88 7.46 -16.89 4.11
C ALA A 88 6.01 -17.20 3.69
N PHE A 89 5.21 -16.17 3.41
CA PHE A 89 3.79 -16.28 3.08
C PHE A 89 3.47 -15.93 1.62
N GLN A 90 4.47 -15.61 0.83
CA GLN A 90 4.29 -15.31 -0.59
C GLN A 90 3.91 -16.58 -1.36
N GLY A 91 3.20 -16.41 -2.48
CA GLY A 91 2.77 -17.53 -3.32
C GLY A 91 1.50 -18.23 -2.86
N HIS A 92 0.79 -17.69 -1.85
CA HIS A 92 -0.45 -18.25 -1.31
C HIS A 92 -1.69 -17.40 -1.58
N GLY A 93 -1.58 -16.39 -2.44
CA GLY A 93 -2.70 -15.55 -2.82
C GLY A 93 -3.08 -14.46 -1.82
N ILE A 94 -2.28 -14.23 -0.78
CA ILE A 94 -2.58 -13.22 0.25
C ILE A 94 -2.61 -11.81 -0.34
N ALA A 95 -1.62 -11.45 -1.15
CA ALA A 95 -1.57 -10.13 -1.79
C ALA A 95 -2.79 -9.90 -2.67
N HIS A 96 -3.17 -10.90 -3.47
CA HIS A 96 -4.36 -10.84 -4.32
C HIS A 96 -5.62 -10.58 -3.50
N THR A 97 -5.80 -11.32 -2.41
CA THR A 97 -6.95 -11.17 -1.52
C THR A 97 -6.98 -9.79 -0.87
N LEU A 98 -5.83 -9.28 -0.43
CA LEU A 98 -5.74 -7.94 0.15
C LEU A 98 -6.15 -6.86 -0.87
N VAL A 99 -5.66 -6.97 -2.10
CA VAL A 99 -6.03 -6.02 -3.16
C VAL A 99 -7.52 -6.10 -3.48
N GLU A 100 -8.07 -7.30 -3.63
CA GLU A 100 -9.51 -7.47 -3.87
C GLU A 100 -10.35 -6.80 -2.77
N THR A 101 -9.95 -7.00 -1.52
CA THR A 101 -10.65 -6.43 -0.37
C THR A 101 -10.60 -4.90 -0.39
N ILE A 102 -9.45 -4.32 -0.65
CA ILE A 102 -9.29 -2.86 -0.74
C ILE A 102 -10.10 -2.27 -1.90
N LEU A 103 -10.14 -2.95 -3.04
CA LEU A 103 -10.94 -2.50 -4.19
C LEU A 103 -12.43 -2.50 -3.86
N ALA A 104 -12.91 -3.53 -3.19
CA ALA A 104 -14.31 -3.60 -2.75
C ALA A 104 -14.63 -2.47 -1.77
N ASP A 105 -13.74 -2.21 -0.81
CA ASP A 105 -13.91 -1.13 0.16
C ASP A 105 -13.89 0.24 -0.51
N ALA A 106 -12.99 0.46 -1.46
CA ALA A 106 -12.90 1.72 -2.19
C ALA A 106 -14.21 2.02 -2.94
N ARG A 107 -14.76 1.00 -3.60
CA ARG A 107 -16.04 1.14 -4.30
C ARG A 107 -17.18 1.44 -3.32
N ALA A 108 -17.22 0.74 -2.20
CA ALA A 108 -18.25 0.96 -1.17
C ALA A 108 -18.17 2.35 -0.54
N LEU A 109 -16.97 2.92 -0.43
CA LEU A 109 -16.74 4.28 0.08
C LEU A 109 -17.04 5.37 -0.95
N GLY A 110 -17.33 5.00 -2.20
CA GLY A 110 -17.69 5.93 -3.26
C GLY A 110 -16.53 6.50 -4.06
N TYR A 111 -15.33 5.98 -3.88
CA TYR A 111 -14.19 6.39 -4.70
C TYR A 111 -14.38 5.92 -6.14
N ARG A 112 -13.91 6.73 -7.09
CA ARG A 112 -14.01 6.45 -8.52
C ARG A 112 -12.68 6.08 -9.16
N GLN A 113 -11.57 6.43 -8.53
CA GLN A 113 -10.23 6.15 -9.01
C GLN A 113 -9.33 5.76 -7.85
N MET A 114 -8.52 4.75 -8.07
CA MET A 114 -7.47 4.34 -7.15
C MET A 114 -6.11 4.51 -7.81
N PHE A 115 -5.21 5.18 -7.12
CA PHE A 115 -3.85 5.44 -7.55
C PHE A 115 -2.88 4.62 -6.71
N LEU A 116 -1.73 4.32 -7.26
CA LEU A 116 -0.59 3.81 -6.52
C LEU A 116 0.71 4.21 -7.19
N ASP A 117 1.78 4.27 -6.40
CA ASP A 117 3.13 4.34 -6.90
C ASP A 117 3.92 3.13 -6.39
N THR A 118 4.88 2.67 -7.17
CA THR A 118 5.69 1.51 -6.83
C THR A 118 7.05 1.59 -7.51
N LEU A 119 7.97 0.72 -7.12
CA LEU A 119 9.30 0.66 -7.71
C LEU A 119 9.38 -0.44 -8.77
N PRO A 120 10.18 -0.23 -9.84
CA PRO A 120 10.22 -1.15 -10.97
C PRO A 120 10.63 -2.59 -10.62
N PHE A 121 11.44 -2.78 -9.57
CA PHE A 121 11.88 -4.12 -9.19
C PHE A 121 10.77 -4.99 -8.60
N LEU A 122 9.63 -4.40 -8.23
CA LEU A 122 8.48 -5.14 -7.72
C LEU A 122 7.65 -5.71 -8.87
N ASP A 123 8.27 -6.50 -9.72
CA ASP A 123 7.69 -7.01 -10.97
C ASP A 123 6.43 -7.83 -10.76
N THR A 124 6.43 -8.70 -9.75
CA THR A 124 5.29 -9.58 -9.46
C THR A 124 4.07 -8.76 -9.03
N ALA A 125 4.27 -7.76 -8.18
CA ALA A 125 3.20 -6.87 -7.74
C ALA A 125 2.65 -6.05 -8.91
N ILE A 126 3.54 -5.48 -9.74
CA ILE A 126 3.13 -4.69 -10.91
C ILE A 126 2.32 -5.53 -11.88
N ALA A 127 2.75 -6.76 -12.17
CA ALA A 127 1.99 -7.68 -13.02
C ALA A 127 0.61 -7.97 -12.45
N MET A 128 0.50 -8.15 -11.15
CA MET A 128 -0.77 -8.35 -10.46
C MET A 128 -1.67 -7.12 -10.59
N TYR A 129 -1.15 -5.92 -10.37
CA TYR A 129 -1.92 -4.68 -10.53
C TYR A 129 -2.48 -4.55 -11.95
N ARG A 130 -1.68 -4.84 -12.97
CA ARG A 130 -2.13 -4.81 -14.36
C ARG A 130 -3.23 -5.83 -14.64
N ARG A 131 -3.17 -7.00 -14.04
CA ARG A 131 -4.25 -8.01 -14.15
C ARG A 131 -5.55 -7.53 -13.52
N PHE A 132 -5.48 -6.71 -12.47
CA PHE A 132 -6.67 -6.07 -11.90
C PHE A 132 -7.23 -4.94 -12.77
N GLY A 133 -6.49 -4.48 -13.77
CA GLY A 133 -6.91 -3.43 -14.68
C GLY A 133 -6.22 -2.09 -14.47
N PHE A 134 -5.23 -2.01 -13.60
CA PHE A 134 -4.44 -0.79 -13.42
C PHE A 134 -3.65 -0.48 -14.71
N ILE A 135 -3.64 0.80 -15.08
CA ILE A 135 -2.93 1.31 -16.25
C ILE A 135 -1.81 2.26 -15.84
N ASP A 136 -0.78 2.35 -16.68
CA ASP A 136 0.32 3.29 -16.48
C ASP A 136 -0.16 4.71 -16.69
N ILE A 137 0.24 5.62 -15.80
CA ILE A 137 -0.10 7.04 -15.85
C ILE A 137 1.14 7.90 -15.63
N PRO A 138 1.09 9.22 -15.96
CA PRO A 138 2.16 10.14 -15.59
C PRO A 138 2.27 10.32 -14.08
N ARG A 139 3.42 10.87 -13.65
CA ARG A 139 3.65 11.23 -12.26
C ARG A 139 2.49 12.05 -11.69
N TYR A 140 2.04 11.68 -10.48
CA TYR A 140 0.99 12.43 -9.77
C TYR A 140 1.43 12.93 -8.39
N ASN A 141 2.67 12.67 -7.98
CA ASN A 141 3.19 13.11 -6.69
C ASN A 141 4.63 13.63 -6.80
N ASP A 142 5.19 14.10 -5.70
CA ASP A 142 6.50 14.74 -5.63
C ASP A 142 7.63 13.76 -5.26
N SER A 143 7.52 12.49 -5.64
CA SER A 143 8.57 11.51 -5.39
C SER A 143 9.91 11.99 -5.96
N PRO A 144 11.02 11.92 -5.19
CA PRO A 144 12.35 12.27 -5.69
C PRO A 144 12.93 11.20 -6.63
N LEU A 145 12.24 10.06 -6.79
CA LEU A 145 12.72 8.94 -7.60
C LEU A 145 12.29 9.12 -9.05
N ASP A 146 13.25 9.02 -9.99
CA ASP A 146 12.97 9.16 -11.42
C ASP A 146 12.38 7.90 -12.03
N ASN A 147 12.57 6.74 -11.39
CA ASN A 147 12.18 5.43 -11.90
C ASN A 147 10.85 4.92 -11.34
N THR A 148 10.13 5.72 -10.55
CA THR A 148 8.85 5.32 -9.97
C THR A 148 7.83 5.00 -11.04
N VAL A 149 7.11 3.89 -10.85
CA VAL A 149 5.98 3.49 -11.69
C VAL A 149 4.70 4.00 -11.06
N TYR A 150 3.89 4.69 -11.84
CA TYR A 150 2.60 5.26 -11.41
C TYR A 150 1.47 4.55 -12.12
N LEU A 151 0.50 4.07 -11.37
CA LEU A 151 -0.63 3.30 -11.89
C LEU A 151 -1.95 3.85 -11.37
N ARG A 152 -3.01 3.68 -12.15
CA ARG A 152 -4.37 4.07 -11.80
C ARG A 152 -5.37 3.00 -12.24
N LEU A 153 -6.38 2.78 -11.40
CA LEU A 153 -7.53 1.96 -11.75
C LEU A 153 -8.80 2.82 -11.64
N ASP A 154 -9.61 2.79 -12.67
CA ASP A 154 -10.96 3.37 -12.63
C ASP A 154 -11.89 2.35 -11.98
N LEU A 155 -12.53 2.75 -10.90
CA LEU A 155 -13.35 1.87 -10.06
C LEU A 155 -14.80 1.72 -10.54
#